data_e282cfb5ebf77a613d0228ffaf64ee6a
#
_entry.id   e282cfb5ebf77a613d0228ffaf64ee6a
#
_cell.length_a   1.000
_cell.length_b   1.000
_cell.length_c   1.000
_cell.angle_alpha   90.00
_cell.angle_beta   90.00
_cell.angle_gamma   90.00
#
_symmetry.space_group_name_H-M   'P 1'
#
loop_
_entity.id
_entity.type
_entity.pdbx_description
1 polymer ?
#
loop_
_entity_poly.entity_id
_entity_poly.type
_entity_poly.pdbx_seq_one_letter_code
_entity_poly.pdbx_strand_id
1 'polypeptide(L)'
;MIVTTPTDREIVLAKEFAAPRRLVFEAHTRPELLKRWFGPHGWRLAVCEIDLRPGGAWYYLLHGPRGARMTLRGTYVEIAAPERIVTTESNVDCEARADHETLATVVLTEHAGRTTLTNTVRFPTREIRDAVLASGMEHGVAEGFERLADLLVVLSDPAGKARAVRAGR
;
A
#
# COMPACT_ATOMS: atom_id res chain seq x y z
N MET A 1 -6.74 -0.87 -12.49
CA MET A 1 -6.45 -1.91 -11.48
C MET A 1 -7.29 -3.15 -11.78
N ILE A 2 -6.73 -4.33 -11.64
CA ILE A 2 -7.42 -5.61 -11.80
C ILE A 2 -7.54 -6.24 -10.40
N VAL A 3 -8.71 -6.78 -10.08
CA VAL A 3 -8.99 -7.48 -8.82
C VAL A 3 -9.43 -8.90 -9.15
N THR A 4 -8.81 -9.89 -8.53
CA THR A 4 -9.16 -11.31 -8.69
C THR A 4 -9.15 -12.04 -7.36
N THR A 5 -9.83 -13.18 -7.30
CA THR A 5 -9.91 -14.05 -6.11
C THR A 5 -9.52 -15.48 -6.52
N PRO A 6 -8.21 -15.75 -6.70
CA PRO A 6 -7.76 -17.03 -7.23
C PRO A 6 -8.05 -18.22 -6.31
N THR A 7 -8.21 -17.96 -5.02
CA THR A 7 -8.59 -18.97 -4.02
C THR A 7 -9.73 -18.44 -3.13
N ASP A 8 -10.26 -19.30 -2.28
CA ASP A 8 -11.31 -18.93 -1.32
C ASP A 8 -10.84 -17.96 -0.22
N ARG A 9 -9.54 -17.77 -0.04
CA ARG A 9 -8.94 -16.92 1.00
C ARG A 9 -8.04 -15.82 0.48
N GLU A 10 -7.98 -15.59 -0.83
CA GLU A 10 -7.09 -14.58 -1.41
C GLU A 10 -7.84 -13.52 -2.20
N ILE A 11 -7.32 -12.30 -2.12
CA ILE A 11 -7.61 -11.20 -3.02
C ILE A 11 -6.28 -10.80 -3.67
N VAL A 12 -6.26 -10.73 -4.98
CA VAL A 12 -5.10 -10.24 -5.73
C VAL A 12 -5.46 -8.94 -6.44
N LEU A 13 -4.66 -7.92 -6.20
CA LEU A 13 -4.76 -6.60 -6.80
C LEU A 13 -3.55 -6.41 -7.73
N ALA A 14 -3.78 -6.08 -9.00
CA ALA A 14 -2.70 -5.83 -9.94
C ALA A 14 -2.88 -4.46 -10.62
N LYS A 15 -1.77 -3.70 -10.70
CA LYS A 15 -1.73 -2.38 -11.35
C LYS A 15 -0.37 -2.17 -11.99
N GLU A 16 -0.38 -1.67 -13.22
CA GLU A 16 0.83 -1.21 -13.89
C GLU A 16 1.06 0.29 -13.65
N PHE A 17 2.30 0.67 -13.40
CA PHE A 17 2.77 2.04 -13.24
C PHE A 17 3.84 2.37 -14.29
N ALA A 18 3.77 3.57 -14.85
CA ALA A 18 4.78 4.10 -15.79
C ALA A 18 6.00 4.65 -15.03
N ALA A 19 6.66 3.79 -14.25
CA ALA A 19 7.80 4.13 -13.43
C ALA A 19 8.71 2.91 -13.19
N PRO A 20 10.02 3.11 -12.97
CA PRO A 20 10.93 2.03 -12.60
C PRO A 20 10.56 1.43 -11.25
N ARG A 21 10.76 0.12 -11.11
CA ARG A 21 10.50 -0.68 -9.90
C ARG A 21 11.08 -0.05 -8.62
N ARG A 22 12.29 0.48 -8.71
CA ARG A 22 12.94 1.14 -7.57
C ARG A 22 12.10 2.30 -7.00
N LEU A 23 11.51 3.13 -7.86
CA LEU A 23 10.66 4.24 -7.40
C LEU A 23 9.35 3.75 -6.78
N VAL A 24 8.75 2.71 -7.34
CA VAL A 24 7.54 2.09 -6.78
C VAL A 24 7.85 1.48 -5.41
N PHE A 25 8.98 0.80 -5.27
CA PHE A 25 9.44 0.25 -3.99
C PHE A 25 9.69 1.35 -2.94
N GLU A 26 10.42 2.41 -3.31
CA GLU A 26 10.66 3.56 -2.43
C GLU A 26 9.34 4.22 -1.98
N ALA A 27 8.36 4.34 -2.88
CA ALA A 27 7.05 4.89 -2.55
C ALA A 27 6.28 4.05 -1.52
N HIS A 28 6.56 2.75 -1.42
CA HIS A 28 5.95 1.82 -0.46
C HIS A 28 6.73 1.69 0.85
N THR A 29 7.97 2.18 0.92
CA THR A 29 8.85 1.92 2.07
C THR A 29 9.37 3.18 2.76
N ARG A 30 9.19 4.36 2.16
CA ARG A 30 9.62 5.64 2.73
C ARG A 30 8.41 6.40 3.28
N PRO A 31 8.38 6.70 4.60
CA PRO A 31 7.26 7.37 5.24
C PRO A 31 6.84 8.69 4.58
N GLU A 32 7.81 9.50 4.15
CA GLU A 32 7.55 10.77 3.48
C GLU A 32 6.88 10.62 2.11
N LEU A 33 7.09 9.51 1.41
CA LEU A 33 6.42 9.19 0.15
C LEU A 33 5.06 8.55 0.40
N LEU A 34 4.95 7.60 1.34
CA LEU A 34 3.69 6.96 1.73
C LEU A 34 2.63 7.98 2.11
N LYS A 35 2.98 8.99 2.90
CA LYS A 35 2.07 10.07 3.32
C LYS A 35 1.46 10.85 2.15
N ARG A 36 2.04 10.79 0.96
CA ARG A 36 1.58 11.53 -0.22
C ARG A 36 0.49 10.79 -1.01
N TRP A 37 0.43 9.47 -0.90
CA TRP A 37 -0.47 8.68 -1.74
C TRP A 37 -1.35 7.68 -0.97
N PHE A 38 -0.88 7.13 0.15
CA PHE A 38 -1.56 6.02 0.82
C PHE A 38 -2.94 6.43 1.35
N GLY A 39 -3.95 5.65 0.97
CA GLY A 39 -5.35 5.84 1.34
C GLY A 39 -6.20 6.49 0.23
N PRO A 40 -7.53 6.37 0.34
CA PRO A 40 -8.46 6.91 -0.64
C PRO A 40 -8.50 8.44 -0.63
N HIS A 41 -9.19 9.02 -1.62
CA HIS A 41 -9.42 10.47 -1.67
C HIS A 41 -10.14 10.96 -0.40
N GLY A 42 -9.73 12.12 0.11
CA GLY A 42 -10.25 12.67 1.36
C GLY A 42 -9.66 12.05 2.64
N TRP A 43 -8.79 11.04 2.52
CA TRP A 43 -8.05 10.46 3.63
C TRP A 43 -6.60 10.94 3.64
N ARG A 44 -6.03 11.05 4.82
CA ARG A 44 -4.66 11.49 5.05
C ARG A 44 -3.94 10.53 5.99
N LEU A 45 -2.81 10.01 5.58
CA LEU A 45 -1.91 9.23 6.44
C LEU A 45 -1.22 10.19 7.43
N ALA A 46 -1.79 10.30 8.63
CA ALA A 46 -1.36 11.24 9.67
C ALA A 46 -0.10 10.74 10.39
N VAL A 47 -0.08 9.45 10.75
CA VAL A 47 1.08 8.78 11.36
C VAL A 47 1.53 7.66 10.44
N CYS A 48 2.83 7.59 10.21
CA CYS A 48 3.47 6.53 9.42
C CYS A 48 4.80 6.20 10.09
N GLU A 49 4.84 5.07 10.77
CA GLU A 49 6.02 4.54 11.45
C GLU A 49 6.44 3.24 10.79
N ILE A 50 7.70 3.12 10.43
CA ILE A 50 8.24 1.97 9.70
C ILE A 50 9.62 1.62 10.27
N ASP A 51 9.76 0.38 10.74
CA ASP A 51 11.04 -0.27 11.00
C ASP A 51 11.32 -1.24 9.85
N LEU A 52 11.97 -0.74 8.78
CA LEU A 52 12.12 -1.45 7.50
C LEU A 52 13.20 -2.53 7.58
N ARG A 53 12.89 -3.61 8.25
CA ARG A 53 13.69 -4.84 8.34
C ARG A 53 12.81 -6.06 8.58
N PRO A 54 13.23 -7.26 8.22
CA PRO A 54 12.51 -8.48 8.63
C PRO A 54 12.32 -8.52 10.16
N GLY A 55 11.08 -8.76 10.60
CA GLY A 55 10.66 -8.67 12.00
C GLY A 55 10.39 -7.26 12.52
N GLY A 56 10.67 -6.21 11.74
CA GLY A 56 10.36 -4.82 12.09
C GLY A 56 8.87 -4.53 12.02
N ALA A 57 8.39 -3.67 12.91
CA ALA A 57 6.98 -3.26 12.97
C ALA A 57 6.69 -2.08 12.04
N TRP A 58 5.45 -1.98 11.59
CA TRP A 58 4.93 -0.80 10.93
C TRP A 58 3.57 -0.42 11.50
N TYR A 59 3.27 0.90 11.50
CA TYR A 59 2.04 1.46 12.03
C TYR A 59 1.58 2.65 11.19
N TYR A 60 0.32 2.64 10.76
CA TYR A 60 -0.32 3.69 9.99
C TYR A 60 -1.61 4.14 10.67
N LEU A 61 -1.75 5.46 10.85
CA LEU A 61 -2.99 6.09 11.29
C LEU A 61 -3.47 7.03 10.18
N LEU A 62 -4.64 6.73 9.63
CA LEU A 62 -5.30 7.57 8.64
C LEU A 62 -6.46 8.33 9.29
N HIS A 63 -6.58 9.60 8.90
CA HIS A 63 -7.74 10.44 9.20
C HIS A 63 -8.55 10.65 7.93
N GLY A 64 -9.83 10.35 8.01
CA GLY A 64 -10.80 10.51 6.94
C GLY A 64 -11.81 11.65 7.18
N PRO A 65 -12.78 11.78 6.29
CA PRO A 65 -13.83 12.79 6.40
C PRO A 65 -14.68 12.58 7.66
N ARG A 66 -15.22 13.68 8.19
CA ARG A 66 -16.11 13.71 9.37
C ARG A 66 -15.53 13.04 10.61
N GLY A 67 -14.22 13.09 10.78
CA GLY A 67 -13.54 12.52 11.94
C GLY A 67 -13.34 10.98 11.86
N ALA A 68 -13.57 10.37 10.71
CA ALA A 68 -13.29 8.95 10.50
C ALA A 68 -11.80 8.65 10.69
N ARG A 69 -11.50 7.48 11.24
CA ARG A 69 -10.14 6.99 11.49
C ARG A 69 -10.00 5.58 10.97
N MET A 70 -8.79 5.24 10.54
CA MET A 70 -8.41 3.88 10.20
C MET A 70 -6.99 3.63 10.68
N THR A 71 -6.81 2.59 11.49
CA THR A 71 -5.52 2.22 12.05
C THR A 71 -5.10 0.87 11.49
N LEU A 72 -3.97 0.85 10.81
CA LEU A 72 -3.35 -0.36 10.26
C LEU A 72 -2.01 -0.58 10.95
N ARG A 73 -1.71 -1.82 11.25
CA ARG A 73 -0.41 -2.23 11.83
C ARG A 73 -0.02 -3.62 11.39
N GLY A 74 1.26 -3.91 11.49
CA GLY A 74 1.78 -5.23 11.19
C GLY A 74 3.30 -5.32 11.35
N THR A 75 3.85 -6.37 10.78
CA THR A 75 5.29 -6.63 10.77
C THR A 75 5.77 -6.97 9.37
N TYR A 76 7.02 -6.63 9.07
CA TYR A 76 7.69 -7.08 7.87
C TYR A 76 8.15 -8.52 8.05
N VAL A 77 7.67 -9.43 7.21
CA VAL A 77 8.07 -10.84 7.19
C VAL A 77 9.29 -11.04 6.30
N GLU A 78 9.24 -10.40 5.10
CA GLU A 78 10.31 -10.49 4.11
C GLU A 78 10.47 -9.15 3.37
N ILE A 79 11.70 -8.77 3.11
CA ILE A 79 12.04 -7.61 2.28
C ILE A 79 13.13 -8.04 1.30
N ALA A 80 12.79 -8.15 0.03
CA ALA A 80 13.72 -8.38 -1.08
C ALA A 80 13.67 -7.16 -2.02
N ALA A 81 14.41 -6.12 -1.64
CA ALA A 81 14.43 -4.85 -2.37
C ALA A 81 15.11 -4.99 -3.75
N PRO A 82 14.56 -4.38 -4.78
CA PRO A 82 13.31 -3.63 -4.88
C PRO A 82 12.12 -4.46 -5.40
N GLU A 83 12.12 -5.77 -5.21
CA GLU A 83 11.24 -6.71 -5.92
C GLU A 83 10.06 -7.19 -5.11
N ARG A 84 10.23 -7.34 -3.79
CA ARG A 84 9.23 -8.03 -2.97
C ARG A 84 9.20 -7.50 -1.55
N ILE A 85 7.98 -7.37 -1.02
CA ILE A 85 7.70 -7.06 0.38
C ILE A 85 6.60 -8.01 0.85
N VAL A 86 6.82 -8.69 1.98
CA VAL A 86 5.81 -9.50 2.65
C VAL A 86 5.57 -8.93 4.03
N THR A 87 4.32 -8.64 4.36
CA THR A 87 3.92 -8.09 5.66
C THR A 87 2.72 -8.84 6.23
N THR A 88 2.65 -8.90 7.56
CA THR A 88 1.36 -9.09 8.22
C THR A 88 0.62 -7.76 8.29
N GLU A 89 -0.71 -7.79 8.34
CA GLU A 89 -1.56 -6.61 8.49
C GLU A 89 -2.79 -6.90 9.32
N SER A 90 -3.08 -6.02 10.27
CA SER A 90 -4.34 -5.95 11.02
C SER A 90 -4.95 -4.56 10.89
N ASN A 91 -6.27 -4.49 10.72
CA ASN A 91 -7.03 -3.26 10.79
C ASN A 91 -7.75 -3.19 12.14
N VAL A 92 -7.26 -2.35 13.04
CA VAL A 92 -7.69 -2.32 14.45
C VAL A 92 -9.10 -1.71 14.60
N ASP A 93 -9.50 -0.84 13.66
CA ASP A 93 -10.80 -0.15 13.71
C ASP A 93 -11.92 -0.93 12.98
N CYS A 94 -11.61 -2.09 12.43
CA CYS A 94 -12.57 -2.96 11.76
C CYS A 94 -12.83 -4.21 12.60
N GLU A 95 -14.02 -4.32 13.20
CA GLU A 95 -14.39 -5.47 14.06
C GLU A 95 -14.13 -6.83 13.40
N ALA A 96 -14.43 -6.95 12.10
CA ALA A 96 -14.19 -8.18 11.34
C ALA A 96 -12.70 -8.50 11.14
N ARG A 97 -11.78 -7.57 11.43
CA ARG A 97 -10.33 -7.70 11.20
C ARG A 97 -9.47 -7.34 12.42
N ALA A 98 -10.06 -6.86 13.50
CA ALA A 98 -9.32 -6.38 14.67
C ALA A 98 -8.44 -7.47 15.31
N ASP A 99 -8.94 -8.69 15.35
CA ASP A 99 -8.27 -9.85 15.95
C ASP A 99 -7.62 -10.80 14.93
N HIS A 100 -7.58 -10.40 13.65
CA HIS A 100 -7.09 -11.25 12.58
C HIS A 100 -5.96 -10.57 11.79
N GLU A 101 -4.82 -11.25 11.70
CA GLU A 101 -3.76 -10.87 10.79
C GLU A 101 -4.00 -11.45 9.39
N THR A 102 -3.85 -10.59 8.40
CA THR A 102 -3.72 -11.01 7.00
C THR A 102 -2.26 -11.04 6.60
N LEU A 103 -1.92 -11.81 5.58
CA LEU A 103 -0.59 -11.79 4.98
C LEU A 103 -0.68 -11.10 3.63
N ALA A 104 0.00 -9.98 3.49
CA ALA A 104 0.10 -9.24 2.24
C ALA A 104 1.46 -9.48 1.58
N THR A 105 1.45 -9.82 0.29
CA THR A 105 2.65 -10.01 -0.52
C THR A 105 2.61 -9.06 -1.71
N VAL A 106 3.47 -8.06 -1.71
CA VAL A 106 3.68 -7.16 -2.85
C VAL A 106 4.86 -7.66 -3.66
N VAL A 107 4.63 -7.89 -4.95
CA VAL A 107 5.66 -8.23 -5.95
C VAL A 107 5.70 -7.13 -7.00
N LEU A 108 6.89 -6.65 -7.31
CA LEU A 108 7.14 -5.60 -8.30
C LEU A 108 7.95 -6.20 -9.46
N THR A 109 7.33 -6.30 -10.62
CA THR A 109 7.98 -6.81 -11.85
C THR A 109 8.16 -5.68 -12.83
N GLU A 110 9.40 -5.42 -13.26
CA GLU A 110 9.70 -4.36 -14.21
C GLU A 110 9.94 -4.92 -15.61
N HIS A 111 9.33 -4.26 -16.60
CA HIS A 111 9.61 -4.46 -18.02
C HIS A 111 9.58 -3.10 -18.74
N ALA A 112 10.64 -2.82 -19.51
CA ALA A 112 10.76 -1.59 -20.31
C ALA A 112 10.48 -0.29 -19.51
N GLY A 113 10.97 -0.20 -18.28
CA GLY A 113 10.81 0.99 -17.41
C GLY A 113 9.41 1.15 -16.82
N ARG A 114 8.54 0.16 -16.97
CA ARG A 114 7.20 0.08 -16.37
C ARG A 114 7.17 -1.01 -15.32
N THR A 115 6.46 -0.78 -14.25
CA THR A 115 6.37 -1.74 -13.15
C THR A 115 4.95 -2.24 -12.97
N THR A 116 4.78 -3.55 -13.01
CA THR A 116 3.55 -4.21 -12.55
C THR A 116 3.68 -4.51 -11.07
N LEU A 117 2.83 -3.90 -10.27
CA LEU A 117 2.62 -4.24 -8.87
C LEU A 117 1.54 -5.31 -8.79
N THR A 118 1.85 -6.41 -8.12
CA THR A 118 0.88 -7.44 -7.74
C THR A 118 0.86 -7.56 -6.23
N ASN A 119 -0.27 -7.25 -5.61
CA ASN A 119 -0.48 -7.40 -4.16
C ASN A 119 -1.44 -8.56 -3.92
N THR A 120 -0.93 -9.64 -3.33
CA THR A 120 -1.72 -10.79 -2.90
C THR A 120 -1.97 -10.67 -1.40
N VAL A 121 -3.23 -10.54 -1.01
CA VAL A 121 -3.65 -10.52 0.40
C VAL A 121 -4.34 -11.84 0.72
N ARG A 122 -3.77 -12.58 1.68
CA ARG A 122 -4.31 -13.85 2.17
C ARG A 122 -4.95 -13.65 3.52
N PHE A 123 -6.21 -14.08 3.62
CA PHE A 123 -7.05 -13.97 4.81
C PHE A 123 -7.09 -15.27 5.60
N PRO A 124 -7.32 -15.23 6.92
CA PRO A 124 -7.46 -16.43 7.74
C PRO A 124 -8.60 -17.34 7.30
N THR A 125 -9.73 -16.74 6.89
CA THR A 125 -10.91 -17.48 6.44
C THR A 125 -11.55 -16.86 5.21
N ARG A 126 -12.41 -17.63 4.53
CA ARG A 126 -13.20 -17.17 3.40
C ARG A 126 -14.18 -16.05 3.80
N GLU A 127 -14.81 -16.20 4.97
CA GLU A 127 -15.81 -15.25 5.47
C GLU A 127 -15.20 -13.86 5.67
N ILE A 128 -13.98 -13.79 6.21
CA ILE A 128 -13.26 -12.52 6.37
C ILE A 128 -12.92 -11.93 5.00
N ARG A 129 -12.43 -12.75 4.05
CA ARG A 129 -12.16 -12.33 2.68
C ARG A 129 -13.42 -11.77 2.02
N ASP A 130 -14.55 -12.46 2.12
CA ASP A 130 -15.81 -12.04 1.52
C ASP A 130 -16.34 -10.75 2.15
N ALA A 131 -16.21 -10.59 3.47
CA ALA A 131 -16.57 -9.36 4.17
C ALA A 131 -15.72 -8.16 3.71
N VAL A 132 -14.43 -8.37 3.48
CA VAL A 132 -13.52 -7.34 2.96
C VAL A 132 -13.89 -6.94 1.53
N LEU A 133 -14.21 -7.89 0.66
CA LEU A 133 -14.72 -7.58 -0.70
C LEU A 133 -16.04 -6.80 -0.63
N ALA A 134 -16.99 -7.23 0.21
CA ALA A 134 -18.28 -6.57 0.37
C ALA A 134 -18.17 -5.14 0.93
N SER A 135 -17.08 -4.80 1.61
CA SER A 135 -16.81 -3.43 2.09
C SER A 135 -16.47 -2.44 0.99
N GLY A 136 -16.24 -2.90 -0.24
CA GLY A 136 -15.83 -2.05 -1.37
C GLY A 136 -14.38 -1.55 -1.26
N MET A 137 -13.49 -2.30 -0.58
CA MET A 137 -12.09 -1.93 -0.37
C MET A 137 -11.35 -1.63 -1.67
N GLU A 138 -11.74 -2.27 -2.77
CA GLU A 138 -11.14 -2.08 -4.08
C GLU A 138 -11.23 -0.63 -4.58
N HIS A 139 -12.30 0.08 -4.25
CA HIS A 139 -12.45 1.49 -4.62
C HIS A 139 -11.41 2.36 -3.90
N GLY A 140 -11.26 2.17 -2.59
CA GLY A 140 -10.27 2.91 -1.81
C GLY A 140 -8.83 2.62 -2.23
N VAL A 141 -8.52 1.36 -2.57
CA VAL A 141 -7.20 0.99 -3.09
C VAL A 141 -6.97 1.57 -4.48
N ALA A 142 -7.99 1.55 -5.37
CA ALA A 142 -7.89 2.13 -6.70
C ALA A 142 -7.57 3.63 -6.64
N GLU A 143 -8.27 4.39 -5.79
CA GLU A 143 -8.01 5.82 -5.56
C GLU A 143 -6.58 6.07 -5.00
N GLY A 144 -6.13 5.23 -4.06
CA GLY A 144 -4.76 5.27 -3.57
C GLY A 144 -3.73 5.03 -4.68
N PHE A 145 -3.98 4.06 -5.55
CA PHE A 145 -3.09 3.79 -6.69
C PHE A 145 -3.13 4.87 -7.79
N GLU A 146 -4.21 5.62 -7.94
CA GLU A 146 -4.23 6.81 -8.79
C GLU A 146 -3.31 7.89 -8.22
N ARG A 147 -3.40 8.18 -6.93
CA ARG A 147 -2.50 9.10 -6.22
C ARG A 147 -1.04 8.66 -6.29
N LEU A 148 -0.78 7.35 -6.19
CA LEU A 148 0.57 6.79 -6.38
C LEU A 148 1.08 7.02 -7.81
N ALA A 149 0.24 6.80 -8.82
CA ALA A 149 0.61 7.04 -10.21
C ALA A 149 1.02 8.51 -10.45
N ASP A 150 0.25 9.46 -9.92
CA ASP A 150 0.56 10.89 -10.00
C ASP A 150 1.88 11.23 -9.29
N LEU A 151 2.11 10.66 -8.11
CA LEU A 151 3.37 10.82 -7.39
C LEU A 151 4.56 10.29 -8.18
N LEU A 152 4.41 9.13 -8.81
CA LEU A 152 5.49 8.50 -9.58
C LEU A 152 5.86 9.32 -10.82
N VAL A 153 4.91 10.00 -11.46
CA VAL A 153 5.19 10.97 -12.55
C VAL A 153 6.12 12.07 -12.04
N VAL A 154 5.80 12.67 -10.89
CA VAL A 154 6.64 13.74 -10.28
C VAL A 154 8.02 13.22 -9.91
N LEU A 155 8.12 12.01 -9.36
CA LEU A 155 9.40 11.41 -8.95
C LEU A 155 10.27 10.98 -10.14
N SER A 156 9.66 10.68 -11.28
CA SER A 156 10.35 10.28 -12.50
C SER A 156 10.93 11.47 -13.27
N ASP A 157 10.42 12.69 -13.01
CA ASP A 157 10.94 13.92 -13.63
C ASP A 157 12.20 14.42 -12.91
N PRO A 158 13.38 14.47 -13.58
CA PRO A 158 14.61 14.99 -12.99
C PRO A 158 14.53 16.46 -12.54
N ALA A 159 13.73 17.28 -13.22
CA ALA A 159 13.48 18.68 -12.85
C ALA A 159 12.54 18.80 -11.64
N GLY A 160 11.63 17.85 -11.47
CA GLY A 160 10.72 17.77 -10.32
C GLY A 160 11.43 17.44 -9.01
N LYS A 161 12.49 16.62 -9.06
CA LYS A 161 13.32 16.29 -7.88
C LYS A 161 13.99 17.53 -7.28
N ALA A 162 14.47 18.44 -8.10
CA ALA A 162 15.12 19.68 -7.65
C ALA A 162 14.12 20.68 -6.99
N ARG A 163 12.85 20.67 -7.42
CA ARG A 163 11.79 21.50 -6.82
C ARG A 163 11.28 20.96 -5.49
N ALA A 164 11.14 19.63 -5.36
CA ALA A 164 10.66 18.99 -4.13
C ALA A 164 11.65 19.18 -2.97
N VAL A 165 12.96 19.18 -3.24
CA VAL A 165 14.01 19.43 -2.23
C VAL A 165 14.04 20.89 -1.76
N ARG A 166 13.67 21.86 -2.62
CA ARG A 166 13.62 23.30 -2.26
C ARG A 166 12.37 23.72 -1.49
N ALA A 167 11.28 22.98 -1.61
CA ALA A 167 10.02 23.27 -0.91
C ALA A 167 9.95 22.68 0.50
N GLY A 168 10.94 21.89 0.91
CA GLY A 168 11.04 21.27 2.23
C GLY A 168 12.08 21.89 3.16
N ARG A 169 12.54 23.14 2.87
CA ARG A 169 13.43 23.92 3.76
C ARG A 169 12.70 25.13 4.32
#